data_6f7a6b06d10d50f7bd96f63c8d5fe619
#
_entry.id   6f7a6b06d10d50f7bd96f63c8d5fe619
#
_cell.length_a   1.000
_cell.length_b   1.000
_cell.length_c   1.000
_cell.angle_alpha   90.00
_cell.angle_beta   90.00
_cell.angle_gamma   90.00
#
_symmetry.space_group_name_H-M   'P 1'
#
loop_
_entity.id
_entity.type
_entity.pdbx_description
1 polymer ?
#
loop_
_entity_poly.entity_id
_entity_poly.type
_entity_poly.pdbx_seq_one_letter_code
_entity_poly.pdbx_strand_id
1 'polypeptide(L)'
;MQPNLVVLYKAKDFPIFQNKVFSSKTEARNCARGDITLVQDLKTGLVYNLTFQAELMQYDTNYQNEQSHSNAFRKHFTKVIEIVNRHFSGMSLLEIGCGKGYFLRLLQNQGYSVLGLDPAYEGKNPYVICSYYTSKLGVKAGGIIMRHVLEHVTNPFSF
;
A
#
# COMPACT_ATOMS: atom_id res chain seq x y z
N MET A 1 -8.04 -15.45 -25.29
CA MET A 1 -7.47 -14.17 -24.78
C MET A 1 -8.60 -13.17 -24.71
N GLN A 2 -8.74 -12.41 -23.63
CA GLN A 2 -9.70 -11.31 -23.59
C GLN A 2 -9.27 -10.28 -24.65
N PRO A 3 -10.15 -9.81 -25.53
CA PRO A 3 -9.79 -9.05 -26.74
C PRO A 3 -9.15 -7.68 -26.48
N ASN A 4 -9.13 -7.22 -25.22
CA ASN A 4 -8.63 -5.88 -24.83
C ASN A 4 -7.34 -5.92 -24.00
N LEU A 5 -6.68 -7.07 -23.86
CA LEU A 5 -5.47 -7.18 -23.06
C LEU A 5 -4.21 -7.28 -23.93
N VAL A 6 -3.24 -6.43 -23.66
CA VAL A 6 -1.89 -6.49 -24.25
C VAL A 6 -0.92 -6.99 -23.20
N VAL A 7 -0.19 -8.06 -23.50
CA VAL A 7 0.86 -8.57 -22.63
C VAL A 7 2.10 -7.68 -22.73
N LEU A 8 2.55 -7.13 -21.59
CA LEU A 8 3.71 -6.25 -21.51
C LEU A 8 4.97 -6.99 -21.07
N TYR A 9 4.82 -7.96 -20.12
CA TYR A 9 5.96 -8.66 -19.53
C TYR A 9 5.55 -10.03 -19.00
N LYS A 10 6.47 -11.00 -19.03
CA LYS A 10 6.30 -12.32 -18.42
C LYS A 10 7.56 -12.73 -17.67
N ALA A 11 7.38 -13.24 -16.45
CA ALA A 11 8.40 -13.95 -15.70
C ALA A 11 7.78 -15.17 -15.02
N LYS A 12 8.49 -16.28 -14.95
CA LYS A 12 8.06 -17.49 -14.26
C LYS A 12 8.82 -17.67 -12.97
N ASP A 13 8.17 -18.30 -12.02
CA ASP A 13 8.79 -18.74 -10.77
C ASP A 13 9.53 -17.59 -10.05
N PHE A 14 8.87 -16.43 -9.94
CA PHE A 14 9.44 -15.23 -9.33
C PHE A 14 9.09 -15.17 -7.82
N PRO A 15 10.03 -14.75 -6.92
CA PRO A 15 9.72 -14.54 -5.51
C PRO A 15 8.56 -13.57 -5.32
N ILE A 16 7.57 -13.94 -4.49
CA ILE A 16 6.35 -13.12 -4.33
C ILE A 16 6.58 -11.85 -3.51
N PHE A 17 7.51 -11.90 -2.52
CA PHE A 17 7.81 -10.76 -1.67
C PHE A 17 9.21 -10.21 -1.93
N GLN A 18 9.29 -8.93 -2.28
CA GLN A 18 10.58 -8.24 -2.45
C GLN A 18 11.16 -7.69 -1.13
N ASN A 19 10.32 -7.45 -0.11
CA ASN A 19 10.72 -6.82 1.15
C ASN A 19 10.65 -7.78 2.35
N LYS A 20 10.65 -9.09 2.11
CA LYS A 20 10.67 -10.09 3.17
C LYS A 20 12.11 -10.51 3.46
N VAL A 21 12.49 -10.43 4.74
CA VAL A 21 13.79 -10.88 5.23
C VAL A 21 13.66 -12.31 5.74
N PHE A 22 14.61 -13.16 5.38
CA PHE A 22 14.69 -14.57 5.79
C PHE A 22 15.88 -14.78 6.71
N SER A 23 15.75 -15.69 7.68
CA SER A 23 16.79 -15.97 8.66
C SER A 23 17.96 -16.77 8.08
N SER A 24 17.78 -17.43 6.94
CA SER A 24 18.82 -18.22 6.28
C SER A 24 18.76 -18.14 4.76
N LYS A 25 19.91 -18.42 4.13
CA LYS A 25 20.03 -18.54 2.66
C LYS A 25 19.12 -19.64 2.10
N THR A 26 18.95 -20.73 2.83
CA THR A 26 18.11 -21.86 2.42
C THR A 26 16.63 -21.45 2.40
N GLU A 27 16.15 -20.78 3.45
CA GLU A 27 14.78 -20.25 3.49
C GLU A 27 14.54 -19.23 2.38
N ALA A 28 15.49 -18.31 2.15
CA ALA A 28 15.38 -17.32 1.08
C ALA A 28 15.26 -17.96 -0.32
N ARG A 29 16.00 -19.06 -0.57
CA ARG A 29 15.94 -19.78 -1.83
C ARG A 29 14.65 -20.57 -2.02
N ASN A 30 14.06 -21.05 -0.92
CA ASN A 30 12.84 -21.84 -0.90
C ASN A 30 11.59 -20.97 -0.61
N CYS A 31 11.71 -19.65 -0.73
CA CYS A 31 10.57 -18.75 -0.52
C CYS A 31 9.44 -19.04 -1.52
N ALA A 32 8.24 -18.65 -1.14
CA ALA A 32 7.07 -18.76 -2.02
C ALA A 32 7.30 -17.99 -3.32
N ARG A 33 6.89 -18.58 -4.43
CA ARG A 33 7.14 -18.08 -5.79
C ARG A 33 5.85 -18.15 -6.59
N GLY A 34 5.74 -17.29 -7.58
CA GLY A 34 4.60 -17.23 -8.48
C GLY A 34 4.98 -16.68 -9.85
N ASP A 35 4.06 -16.77 -10.79
CA ASP A 35 4.25 -16.25 -12.13
C ASP A 35 3.83 -14.78 -12.22
N ILE A 36 4.51 -14.02 -13.04
CA ILE A 36 4.17 -12.65 -13.39
C ILE A 36 3.80 -12.61 -14.86
N THR A 37 2.58 -12.14 -15.15
CA THR A 37 2.15 -11.79 -16.49
C THR A 37 1.52 -10.40 -16.43
N LEU A 38 2.35 -9.37 -16.65
CA LEU A 38 1.84 -8.00 -16.69
C LEU A 38 1.09 -7.78 -17.99
N VAL A 39 -0.12 -7.29 -17.86
CA VAL A 39 -0.99 -6.93 -18.98
C VAL A 39 -1.48 -5.50 -18.81
N GLN A 40 -1.73 -4.85 -19.94
CA GLN A 40 -2.49 -3.60 -20.00
C GLN A 40 -3.89 -3.89 -20.53
N ASP A 41 -4.90 -3.44 -19.82
CA ASP A 41 -6.26 -3.38 -20.33
C ASP A 41 -6.41 -2.10 -21.16
N LEU A 42 -6.58 -2.25 -22.47
CA LEU A 42 -6.70 -1.13 -23.40
C LEU A 42 -7.98 -0.30 -23.20
N LYS A 43 -8.98 -0.86 -22.53
CA LYS A 43 -10.24 -0.15 -22.25
C LYS A 43 -10.10 0.81 -21.08
N THR A 44 -9.34 0.44 -20.05
CA THR A 44 -9.19 1.23 -18.82
C THR A 44 -7.82 1.87 -18.69
N GLY A 45 -6.82 1.39 -19.46
CA GLY A 45 -5.41 1.77 -19.31
C GLY A 45 -4.70 1.10 -18.13
N LEU A 46 -5.42 0.35 -17.30
CA LEU A 46 -4.84 -0.28 -16.10
C LEU A 46 -3.82 -1.35 -16.48
N VAL A 47 -2.68 -1.32 -15.79
CA VAL A 47 -1.65 -2.37 -15.87
C VAL A 47 -1.71 -3.21 -14.60
N TYR A 48 -1.80 -4.53 -14.74
CA TYR A 48 -1.88 -5.45 -13.60
C TYR A 48 -1.26 -6.81 -13.93
N ASN A 49 -1.00 -7.61 -12.87
CA ASN A 49 -0.54 -8.99 -13.03
C ASN A 49 -1.72 -9.93 -13.24
N LEU A 50 -1.88 -10.43 -14.46
CA LEU A 50 -2.97 -11.36 -14.84
C LEU A 50 -2.90 -12.70 -14.09
N THR A 51 -1.70 -13.11 -13.68
CA THR A 51 -1.45 -14.36 -12.93
C THR A 51 -1.33 -14.13 -11.42
N PHE A 52 -1.86 -13.02 -10.91
CA PHE A 52 -1.84 -12.70 -9.49
C PHE A 52 -2.66 -13.73 -8.69
N GLN A 53 -2.07 -14.24 -7.61
CA GLN A 53 -2.66 -15.20 -6.68
C GLN A 53 -2.71 -14.56 -5.29
N ALA A 54 -3.89 -14.05 -4.90
CA ALA A 54 -4.07 -13.31 -3.65
C ALA A 54 -3.79 -14.17 -2.41
N GLU A 55 -4.05 -15.47 -2.49
CA GLU A 55 -3.81 -16.45 -1.44
C GLU A 55 -2.32 -16.63 -1.07
N LEU A 56 -1.42 -16.27 -1.97
CA LEU A 56 0.02 -16.29 -1.72
C LEU A 56 0.52 -15.02 -0.99
N MET A 57 -0.29 -13.95 -0.96
CA MET A 57 0.07 -12.65 -0.39
C MET A 57 -0.33 -12.57 1.08
N GLN A 58 0.50 -13.12 1.96
CA GLN A 58 0.34 -13.01 3.40
C GLN A 58 1.31 -11.96 3.94
N TYR A 59 0.79 -10.78 4.25
CA TYR A 59 1.54 -9.74 4.93
C TYR A 59 1.62 -10.08 6.42
N ASP A 60 2.82 -10.41 6.89
CA ASP A 60 3.11 -10.70 8.28
C ASP A 60 4.13 -9.69 8.85
N THR A 61 4.47 -9.83 10.13
CA THR A 61 5.42 -8.96 10.83
C THR A 61 6.84 -8.99 10.25
N ASN A 62 7.18 -9.99 9.43
CA ASN A 62 8.47 -10.10 8.74
C ASN A 62 8.52 -9.29 7.44
N TYR A 63 7.39 -8.72 7.00
CA TYR A 63 7.36 -7.83 5.85
C TYR A 63 7.90 -6.46 6.22
N GLN A 64 9.11 -6.15 5.74
CA GLN A 64 9.83 -4.91 6.06
C GLN A 64 9.53 -3.81 5.04
N ASN A 65 8.51 -3.01 5.32
CA ASN A 65 8.13 -1.87 4.47
C ASN A 65 8.33 -0.50 5.16
N GLU A 66 9.27 -0.40 6.11
CA GLU A 66 9.54 0.87 6.79
C GLU A 66 10.45 1.75 5.93
N GLN A 67 9.86 2.80 5.36
CA GLN A 67 10.53 3.72 4.43
C GLN A 67 11.12 4.95 5.14
N SER A 68 10.79 5.18 6.41
CA SER A 68 11.20 6.37 7.18
C SER A 68 12.72 6.49 7.38
N HIS A 69 13.46 5.40 7.23
CA HIS A 69 14.92 5.39 7.33
C HIS A 69 15.63 6.03 6.14
N SER A 70 14.99 6.15 4.99
CA SER A 70 15.58 6.72 3.79
C SER A 70 15.48 8.24 3.76
N ASN A 71 16.62 8.93 3.57
CA ASN A 71 16.65 10.39 3.39
C ASN A 71 15.84 10.84 2.15
N ALA A 72 15.87 10.05 1.07
CA ALA A 72 15.08 10.31 -0.13
C ALA A 72 13.58 10.26 0.20
N PHE A 73 13.17 9.27 0.99
CA PHE A 73 11.77 9.13 1.40
C PHE A 73 11.31 10.25 2.35
N ARG A 74 12.18 10.71 3.25
CA ARG A 74 11.86 11.87 4.10
C ARG A 74 11.63 13.14 3.29
N LYS A 75 12.44 13.39 2.26
CA LYS A 75 12.22 14.49 1.31
C LYS A 75 10.91 14.32 0.53
N HIS A 76 10.58 13.09 0.15
CA HIS A 76 9.29 12.79 -0.49
C HIS A 76 8.12 13.11 0.44
N PHE A 77 8.18 12.72 1.71
CA PHE A 77 7.14 13.07 2.69
C PHE A 77 6.92 14.59 2.81
N THR A 78 8.00 15.37 2.83
CA THR A 78 7.88 16.84 2.83
C THR A 78 7.06 17.34 1.65
N LYS A 79 7.36 16.87 0.44
CA LYS A 79 6.61 17.22 -0.77
C LYS A 79 5.13 16.79 -0.70
N VAL A 80 4.86 15.60 -0.15
CA VAL A 80 3.46 15.13 0.02
C VAL A 80 2.73 16.00 1.04
N ILE A 81 3.38 16.39 2.14
CA ILE A 81 2.80 17.32 3.13
C ILE A 81 2.47 18.68 2.48
N GLU A 82 3.34 19.21 1.61
CA GLU A 82 3.06 20.44 0.86
C GLU A 82 1.80 20.31 0.00
N ILE A 83 1.60 19.17 -0.65
CA ILE A 83 0.38 18.88 -1.42
C ILE A 83 -0.84 18.82 -0.49
N VAL A 84 -0.73 18.14 0.65
CA VAL A 84 -1.81 18.06 1.64
C VAL A 84 -2.16 19.45 2.17
N ASN A 85 -1.17 20.26 2.52
CA ASN A 85 -1.37 21.64 3.00
C ASN A 85 -2.08 22.51 1.96
N ARG A 86 -1.77 22.31 0.68
CA ARG A 86 -2.38 23.08 -0.42
C ARG A 86 -3.84 22.73 -0.67
N HIS A 87 -4.19 21.44 -0.57
CA HIS A 87 -5.48 20.93 -1.03
C HIS A 87 -6.44 20.52 0.10
N PHE A 88 -5.95 20.25 1.31
CA PHE A 88 -6.71 19.67 2.41
C PHE A 88 -6.62 20.50 3.69
N SER A 89 -6.19 21.76 3.61
CA SER A 89 -6.09 22.64 4.79
C SER A 89 -7.42 22.74 5.53
N GLY A 90 -7.40 22.53 6.85
CA GLY A 90 -8.57 22.57 7.70
C GLY A 90 -9.52 21.36 7.62
N MET A 91 -9.19 20.35 6.83
CA MET A 91 -10.00 19.14 6.69
C MET A 91 -9.54 18.05 7.66
N SER A 92 -10.48 17.19 8.10
CA SER A 92 -10.16 15.91 8.71
C SER A 92 -9.70 14.93 7.63
N LEU A 93 -8.70 14.12 7.94
CA LEU A 93 -8.07 13.23 6.98
C LEU A 93 -8.21 11.76 7.39
N LEU A 94 -8.28 10.88 6.39
CA LEU A 94 -8.20 9.44 6.54
C LEU A 94 -6.99 8.93 5.75
N GLU A 95 -6.02 8.30 6.42
CA GLU A 95 -4.92 7.60 5.76
C GLU A 95 -5.22 6.10 5.70
N ILE A 96 -5.46 5.57 4.51
CA ILE A 96 -5.64 4.14 4.26
C ILE A 96 -4.28 3.53 3.96
N GLY A 97 -3.94 2.41 4.62
CA GLY A 97 -2.61 1.80 4.53
C GLY A 97 -1.54 2.64 5.21
N CYS A 98 -1.79 3.11 6.43
CA CYS A 98 -0.87 3.98 7.14
C CYS A 98 0.41 3.27 7.65
N GLY A 99 0.50 1.94 7.51
CA GLY A 99 1.61 1.13 7.99
C GLY A 99 1.85 1.35 9.48
N LYS A 100 3.08 1.62 9.87
CA LYS A 100 3.46 1.95 11.27
C LYS A 100 3.04 3.36 11.71
N GLY A 101 2.25 4.08 10.92
CA GLY A 101 1.72 5.41 11.24
C GLY A 101 2.76 6.53 11.22
N TYR A 102 3.87 6.38 10.50
CA TYR A 102 4.90 7.43 10.45
C TYR A 102 4.39 8.70 9.78
N PHE A 103 3.80 8.60 8.60
CA PHE A 103 3.27 9.74 7.87
C PHE A 103 2.06 10.36 8.57
N LEU A 104 1.20 9.53 9.15
CA LEU A 104 0.09 9.97 10.01
C LEU A 104 0.59 10.89 11.14
N ARG A 105 1.65 10.49 11.85
CA ARG A 105 2.25 11.35 12.90
C ARG A 105 2.81 12.66 12.36
N LEU A 106 3.39 12.64 11.16
CA LEU A 106 3.86 13.89 10.54
C LEU A 106 2.71 14.86 10.28
N LEU A 107 1.57 14.37 9.80
CA LEU A 107 0.37 15.17 9.59
C LEU A 107 -0.23 15.67 10.91
N GLN A 108 -0.28 14.83 11.94
CA GLN A 108 -0.72 15.22 13.30
C GLN A 108 0.18 16.35 13.86
N ASN A 109 1.49 16.27 13.66
CA ASN A 109 2.43 17.32 14.08
C ASN A 109 2.23 18.64 13.31
N GLN A 110 1.60 18.60 12.13
CA GLN A 110 1.18 19.79 11.37
C GLN A 110 -0.21 20.30 11.80
N GLY A 111 -0.85 19.67 12.80
CA GLY A 111 -2.15 20.07 13.32
C GLY A 111 -3.36 19.45 12.61
N TYR A 112 -3.15 18.47 11.72
CA TYR A 112 -4.27 17.77 11.09
C TYR A 112 -4.93 16.78 12.04
N SER A 113 -6.27 16.71 12.02
CA SER A 113 -7.02 15.58 12.56
C SER A 113 -6.96 14.43 11.56
N VAL A 114 -6.19 13.38 11.86
CA VAL A 114 -5.95 12.24 10.96
C VAL A 114 -6.29 10.94 11.64
N LEU A 115 -7.10 10.11 10.99
CA LEU A 115 -7.35 8.72 11.35
C LEU A 115 -6.60 7.82 10.36
N GLY A 116 -5.96 6.77 10.86
CA GLY A 116 -5.26 5.77 10.05
C GLY A 116 -5.99 4.44 10.04
N LEU A 117 -5.86 3.70 8.95
CA LEU A 117 -6.29 2.32 8.80
C LEU A 117 -5.14 1.49 8.25
N ASP A 118 -4.80 0.40 8.94
CA ASP A 118 -3.85 -0.58 8.42
C ASP A 118 -4.07 -1.95 9.09
N PRO A 119 -4.26 -3.04 8.33
CA PRO A 119 -4.52 -4.36 8.89
C PRO A 119 -3.32 -4.98 9.63
N ALA A 120 -2.10 -4.53 9.36
CA ALA A 120 -0.87 -5.00 9.99
C ALA A 120 -0.35 -4.04 11.08
N TYR A 121 -1.17 -3.12 11.54
CA TYR A 121 -0.76 -2.16 12.56
C TYR A 121 -0.60 -2.82 13.93
N GLU A 122 0.60 -2.75 14.51
CA GLU A 122 0.94 -3.28 15.84
C GLU A 122 1.24 -2.19 16.89
N GLY A 123 1.09 -0.91 16.49
CA GLY A 123 1.39 0.22 17.38
C GLY A 123 0.28 0.51 18.40
N LYS A 124 0.51 1.56 19.21
CA LYS A 124 -0.40 2.00 20.27
C LYS A 124 -1.03 3.38 19.99
N ASN A 125 -0.94 3.89 18.76
CA ASN A 125 -1.56 5.17 18.45
C ASN A 125 -3.09 5.00 18.42
N PRO A 126 -3.85 5.71 19.29
CA PRO A 126 -5.31 5.57 19.36
C PRO A 126 -6.03 6.06 18.09
N TYR A 127 -5.34 6.79 17.23
CA TYR A 127 -5.86 7.26 15.94
C TYR A 127 -5.56 6.30 14.78
N VAL A 128 -5.16 5.07 15.08
CA VAL A 128 -5.00 4.03 14.05
C VAL A 128 -5.89 2.83 14.39
N ILE A 129 -6.73 2.47 13.44
CA ILE A 129 -7.58 1.29 13.51
C ILE A 129 -6.87 0.14 12.78
N CYS A 130 -6.62 -0.97 13.48
CA CYS A 130 -6.05 -2.20 12.90
C CYS A 130 -7.14 -2.92 12.10
N SER A 131 -7.36 -2.51 10.85
CA SER A 131 -8.39 -3.08 9.96
C SER A 131 -8.14 -2.71 8.51
N TYR A 132 -8.66 -3.54 7.59
CA TYR A 132 -8.86 -3.13 6.21
C TYR A 132 -9.92 -2.03 6.11
N TYR A 133 -9.76 -1.14 5.14
CA TYR A 133 -10.82 -0.20 4.81
C TYR A 133 -12.03 -0.94 4.23
N THR A 134 -13.20 -0.61 4.76
CA THR A 134 -14.49 -0.96 4.17
C THR A 134 -15.46 0.18 4.38
N SER A 135 -16.40 0.37 3.45
CA SER A 135 -17.45 1.40 3.60
C SER A 135 -18.32 1.22 4.86
N LYS A 136 -18.37 -0.02 5.40
CA LYS A 136 -19.11 -0.34 6.63
C LYS A 136 -18.52 0.28 7.90
N LEU A 137 -17.25 0.70 7.87
CA LEU A 137 -16.62 1.39 9.02
C LEU A 137 -17.25 2.75 9.30
N GLY A 138 -17.99 3.32 8.35
CA GLY A 138 -18.69 4.59 8.54
C GLY A 138 -17.77 5.78 8.80
N VAL A 139 -16.47 5.66 8.55
CA VAL A 139 -15.50 6.73 8.76
C VAL A 139 -15.77 7.85 7.77
N LYS A 140 -15.93 9.08 8.30
CA LYS A 140 -16.09 10.29 7.50
C LYS A 140 -14.83 11.12 7.59
N ALA A 141 -14.32 11.59 6.45
CA ALA A 141 -13.17 12.48 6.36
C ALA A 141 -13.39 13.50 5.23
N GLY A 142 -12.79 14.66 5.36
CA GLY A 142 -12.78 15.68 4.32
C GLY A 142 -11.79 15.37 3.20
N GLY A 143 -10.75 14.57 3.50
CA GLY A 143 -9.77 14.10 2.53
C GLY A 143 -9.32 12.68 2.82
N ILE A 144 -9.01 11.93 1.75
CA ILE A 144 -8.48 10.57 1.84
C ILE A 144 -7.08 10.56 1.26
N ILE A 145 -6.18 9.90 1.97
CA ILE A 145 -4.79 9.69 1.57
C ILE A 145 -4.56 8.19 1.41
N MET A 146 -4.12 7.79 0.22
CA MET A 146 -3.69 6.43 -0.08
C MET A 146 -2.30 6.49 -0.71
N ARG A 147 -1.31 5.94 -0.02
CA ARG A 147 0.06 5.91 -0.50
C ARG A 147 0.57 4.48 -0.51
N HIS A 148 0.99 3.98 -1.67
CA HIS A 148 1.45 2.60 -1.82
C HIS A 148 0.40 1.57 -1.36
N VAL A 149 -0.85 1.78 -1.76
CA VAL A 149 -2.00 0.92 -1.41
C VAL A 149 -2.71 0.43 -2.66
N LEU A 150 -2.96 1.32 -3.62
CA LEU A 150 -3.80 1.01 -4.78
C LEU A 150 -3.22 -0.12 -5.64
N GLU A 151 -1.88 -0.21 -5.71
CA GLU A 151 -1.15 -1.28 -6.39
C GLU A 151 -1.34 -2.67 -5.77
N HIS A 152 -1.84 -2.72 -4.52
CA HIS A 152 -2.14 -3.95 -3.79
C HIS A 152 -3.63 -4.31 -3.80
N VAL A 153 -4.46 -3.47 -4.39
CA VAL A 153 -5.91 -3.67 -4.45
C VAL A 153 -6.27 -4.49 -5.68
N THR A 154 -6.90 -5.64 -5.48
CA THR A 154 -7.27 -6.56 -6.58
C THR A 154 -8.24 -5.92 -7.58
N ASN A 155 -9.18 -5.11 -7.11
CA ASN A 155 -10.12 -4.38 -7.95
C ASN A 155 -10.19 -2.90 -7.54
N PRO A 156 -9.31 -2.04 -8.10
CA PRO A 156 -9.23 -0.64 -7.72
C PRO A 156 -10.48 0.17 -8.10
N PHE A 157 -11.29 -0.30 -9.05
CA PHE A 157 -12.53 0.40 -9.45
C PHE A 157 -13.70 0.15 -8.50
N SER A 158 -13.64 -0.88 -7.67
CA SER A 158 -14.65 -1.19 -6.66
C SER A 158 -14.23 -0.82 -5.24
N PHE A 159 -12.99 -0.44 -5.07
CA PHE A 159 -12.42 -0.01 -3.80
C PHE A 159 -12.82 1.43 -3.48
#